data_01ed6fb8e47759f2cf811f2e5b0357e4
#
_entry.id   01ed6fb8e47759f2cf811f2e5b0357e4
#
_cell.length_a   1.000
_cell.length_b   1.000
_cell.length_c   1.000
_cell.angle_alpha   90.00
_cell.angle_beta   90.00
_cell.angle_gamma   90.00
#
_symmetry.space_group_name_H-M   'P 1'
#
loop_
_entity.id
_entity.type
_entity.pdbx_description
1 polymer ?
#
loop_
_entity_poly.entity_id
_entity_poly.type
_entity_poly.pdbx_seq_one_letter_code
_entity_poly.pdbx_strand_id
1 'polypeptide(L)'
;MYARSQENSFPVMARTDSEQTETSSASGVFVRRLQLARFRNYPFLRLDIPSDCRQIVLTGKNGTGKTNLMEAVSLLAPGKGIRQARLADILPKEEARAVSWGITALLHKGDEEIEVGTDYEKAAGKNSEKRRVRINGESGLAQTELGEVCSAVWLTPAMDRLFSGEPAGRRRFLDRLTQAFFERHACACAAYSQALRQWSALIRDGRQDDRWLAALEKTLGKYGALISSERRETVAILQKALDENSDDALFPRPLLSLQGGWEEELVSVKREEAESFIRERFVQARDAYAQAGTAGGIHTVDLNALHRQKDMPAEVCSTGEQKALLISILLAHVKAQASRKGVYPLVLLDEAAAHLDFGRREALMDEISALKTQVWLTGTDSRPFESLKETAYFIAVDNLLRDAPDWATAS
;
A
#
# COMPACT_ATOMS: atom_id res chain seq x y z
N MET A 1 -28.41 -77.24 -11.73
CA MET A 1 -29.62 -76.68 -11.03
C MET A 1 -29.34 -75.21 -10.73
N TYR A 2 -29.92 -74.39 -11.48
CA TYR A 2 -30.53 -73.07 -11.39
C TYR A 2 -30.24 -72.26 -10.18
N ALA A 3 -29.71 -71.01 -10.37
CA ALA A 3 -30.28 -69.79 -9.95
C ALA A 3 -29.66 -68.56 -10.65
N ARG A 4 -30.53 -67.75 -11.27
CA ARG A 4 -30.23 -66.54 -12.05
C ARG A 4 -29.85 -65.41 -11.09
N SER A 5 -28.78 -64.66 -11.48
CA SER A 5 -28.46 -63.37 -10.93
C SER A 5 -29.23 -62.27 -11.69
N GLN A 6 -29.99 -61.48 -11.01
CA GLN A 6 -30.61 -60.26 -11.55
C GLN A 6 -29.62 -59.10 -11.45
N GLU A 7 -29.34 -58.49 -12.57
CA GLU A 7 -28.67 -57.20 -12.69
C GLU A 7 -29.65 -56.07 -12.27
N ASN A 8 -29.31 -55.35 -11.23
CA ASN A 8 -29.94 -54.07 -10.91
C ASN A 8 -29.06 -52.93 -11.40
N SER A 9 -29.43 -52.38 -12.56
CA SER A 9 -28.91 -51.14 -13.09
C SER A 9 -29.60 -49.95 -12.41
N PHE A 10 -28.81 -49.14 -11.67
CA PHE A 10 -29.24 -47.84 -11.19
C PHE A 10 -28.97 -46.79 -12.27
N PRO A 11 -29.90 -45.84 -12.56
CA PRO A 11 -29.65 -44.80 -13.50
C PRO A 11 -28.71 -43.75 -12.88
N VAL A 12 -27.63 -43.44 -13.58
CA VAL A 12 -26.74 -42.32 -13.30
C VAL A 12 -27.52 -41.04 -13.65
N MET A 13 -27.98 -40.32 -12.65
CA MET A 13 -28.45 -38.94 -12.81
C MET A 13 -27.25 -38.04 -13.13
N ALA A 14 -27.20 -37.53 -14.35
CA ALA A 14 -26.33 -36.44 -14.74
C ALA A 14 -26.71 -35.21 -13.88
N ARG A 15 -25.85 -34.82 -12.95
CA ARG A 15 -25.91 -33.49 -12.30
C ARG A 15 -25.45 -32.48 -13.32
N THR A 16 -26.35 -31.66 -13.79
CA THR A 16 -26.07 -30.40 -14.47
C THR A 16 -25.60 -29.41 -13.40
N ASP A 17 -24.29 -29.32 -13.21
CA ASP A 17 -23.68 -28.25 -12.43
C ASP A 17 -23.71 -26.95 -13.26
N SER A 18 -24.84 -26.26 -13.21
CA SER A 18 -24.93 -24.83 -13.50
C SER A 18 -24.73 -24.09 -12.18
N GLU A 19 -23.52 -24.16 -11.60
CA GLU A 19 -23.07 -23.16 -10.64
C GLU A 19 -22.88 -21.84 -11.39
N GLN A 20 -23.93 -21.04 -11.44
CA GLN A 20 -23.81 -19.60 -11.58
C GLN A 20 -23.03 -19.12 -10.38
N THR A 21 -21.73 -18.89 -10.56
CA THR A 21 -20.90 -18.10 -9.64
C THR A 21 -21.54 -16.73 -9.59
N GLU A 22 -22.39 -16.49 -8.60
CA GLU A 22 -22.74 -15.14 -8.16
C GLU A 22 -21.40 -14.46 -7.83
N THR A 23 -20.97 -13.58 -8.72
CA THR A 23 -19.86 -12.67 -8.47
C THR A 23 -20.28 -11.78 -7.32
N SER A 24 -19.95 -12.18 -6.10
CA SER A 24 -20.08 -11.34 -4.90
C SER A 24 -19.43 -10.00 -5.22
N SER A 25 -20.25 -8.95 -5.32
CA SER A 25 -19.74 -7.62 -5.64
C SER A 25 -18.84 -7.18 -4.49
N ALA A 26 -17.58 -6.87 -4.82
CA ALA A 26 -16.61 -6.42 -3.82
C ALA A 26 -17.19 -5.28 -2.96
N SER A 27 -17.05 -5.39 -1.64
CA SER A 27 -17.50 -4.40 -0.67
C SER A 27 -16.43 -3.33 -0.45
N GLY A 28 -16.86 -2.13 -0.06
CA GLY A 28 -15.95 -1.04 0.33
C GLY A 28 -15.74 -1.00 1.85
N VAL A 29 -14.69 -0.30 2.25
CA VAL A 29 -14.45 0.09 3.65
C VAL A 29 -14.73 1.58 3.80
N PHE A 30 -15.48 1.96 4.84
CA PHE A 30 -15.89 3.34 5.10
C PHE A 30 -15.59 3.73 6.53
N VAL A 31 -14.86 4.81 6.72
CA VAL A 31 -14.67 5.46 8.04
C VAL A 31 -15.95 6.24 8.35
N ARG A 32 -16.64 5.89 9.44
CA ARG A 32 -17.86 6.58 9.92
C ARG A 32 -17.55 7.56 11.03
N ARG A 33 -16.56 7.24 11.82
CA ARG A 33 -16.05 8.11 12.86
C ARG A 33 -14.54 8.01 12.93
N LEU A 34 -13.89 9.13 13.08
CA LEU A 34 -12.46 9.23 13.34
C LEU A 34 -12.25 10.07 14.60
N GLN A 35 -11.50 9.55 15.56
CA GLN A 35 -11.13 10.26 16.76
C GLN A 35 -9.60 10.26 16.89
N LEU A 36 -9.04 11.40 17.17
CA LEU A 36 -7.62 11.61 17.36
C LEU A 36 -7.37 12.18 18.75
N ALA A 37 -6.32 11.71 19.42
CA ALA A 37 -5.83 12.24 20.66
C ALA A 37 -4.32 12.45 20.58
N ARG A 38 -3.85 13.69 20.79
CA ARG A 38 -2.43 14.09 20.74
C ARG A 38 -1.72 13.64 19.45
N PHE A 39 -2.41 13.80 18.34
CA PHE A 39 -1.91 13.34 17.03
C PHE A 39 -1.47 14.54 16.19
N ARG A 40 -0.17 14.72 15.97
CA ARG A 40 0.40 15.84 15.21
C ARG A 40 -0.03 17.20 15.78
N ASN A 41 -0.79 17.98 14.99
CA ASN A 41 -1.36 19.27 15.37
C ASN A 41 -2.79 19.18 15.93
N TYR A 42 -3.28 17.98 16.20
CA TYR A 42 -4.60 17.73 16.78
C TYR A 42 -4.46 17.28 18.24
N PRO A 43 -4.65 18.16 19.23
CA PRO A 43 -4.72 17.75 20.63
C PRO A 43 -5.85 16.76 20.85
N PHE A 44 -7.01 17.09 20.30
CA PHE A 44 -8.17 16.20 20.18
C PHE A 44 -8.94 16.54 18.90
N LEU A 45 -9.50 15.52 18.26
CA LEU A 45 -10.44 15.67 17.15
C LEU A 45 -11.45 14.54 17.21
N ARG A 46 -12.72 14.86 16.98
CA ARG A 46 -13.76 13.90 16.62
C ARG A 46 -14.41 14.35 15.32
N LEU A 47 -14.41 13.47 14.35
CA LEU A 47 -15.02 13.67 13.05
C LEU A 47 -16.02 12.54 12.81
N ASP A 48 -17.30 12.88 12.75
CA ASP A 48 -18.37 11.97 12.34
C ASP A 48 -18.67 12.22 10.84
N ILE A 49 -18.67 11.13 10.04
CA ILE A 49 -18.81 11.18 8.58
C ILE A 49 -20.17 10.60 8.22
N PRO A 50 -20.97 11.30 7.38
CA PRO A 50 -22.28 10.80 6.94
C PRO A 50 -22.20 9.43 6.27
N SER A 51 -23.26 8.65 6.42
CA SER A 51 -23.27 7.22 6.02
C SER A 51 -23.26 6.99 4.52
N ASP A 52 -23.72 7.92 3.74
CA ASP A 52 -23.82 7.89 2.30
C ASP A 52 -22.61 8.49 1.57
N CYS A 53 -21.69 9.13 2.32
CA CYS A 53 -20.54 9.80 1.73
C CYS A 53 -19.39 8.83 1.41
N ARG A 54 -19.10 8.72 0.11
CA ARG A 54 -17.96 7.97 -0.42
C ARG A 54 -16.73 8.86 -0.65
N GLN A 55 -16.91 10.13 -0.97
CA GLN A 55 -15.83 11.07 -1.22
C GLN A 55 -15.75 12.08 -0.05
N ILE A 56 -14.58 12.19 0.54
CA ILE A 56 -14.28 13.15 1.60
C ILE A 56 -13.25 14.14 1.05
N VAL A 57 -13.61 15.41 0.99
CA VAL A 57 -12.72 16.47 0.49
C VAL A 57 -12.26 17.36 1.64
N LEU A 58 -10.99 17.29 1.96
CA LEU A 58 -10.34 18.12 2.98
C LEU A 58 -9.79 19.39 2.33
N THR A 59 -10.36 20.54 2.64
CA THR A 59 -9.89 21.84 2.14
C THR A 59 -9.25 22.67 3.24
N GLY A 60 -8.39 23.60 2.86
CA GLY A 60 -7.73 24.53 3.79
C GLY A 60 -6.33 24.93 3.33
N LYS A 61 -5.77 25.96 3.96
CA LYS A 61 -4.44 26.48 3.65
C LYS A 61 -3.35 25.41 3.84
N ASN A 62 -2.17 25.64 3.26
CA ASN A 62 -1.03 24.76 3.51
C ASN A 62 -0.63 24.85 5.00
N GLY A 63 -0.30 23.68 5.58
CA GLY A 63 0.08 23.57 7.00
C GLY A 63 -1.09 23.41 7.98
N THR A 64 -2.35 23.46 7.55
CA THR A 64 -3.52 23.35 8.46
C THR A 64 -3.76 21.95 9.03
N GLY A 65 -3.07 20.93 8.52
CA GLY A 65 -3.23 19.56 9.04
C GLY A 65 -3.95 18.59 8.13
N LYS A 66 -4.32 18.95 6.89
CA LYS A 66 -4.96 18.05 5.91
C LYS A 66 -4.22 16.71 5.78
N THR A 67 -2.91 16.78 5.50
CA THR A 67 -2.05 15.58 5.40
C THR A 67 -1.93 14.83 6.73
N ASN A 68 -2.09 15.52 7.89
CA ASN A 68 -2.09 14.86 9.19
C ASN A 68 -3.36 14.01 9.39
N LEU A 69 -4.53 14.47 8.91
CA LEU A 69 -5.75 13.64 8.87
C LEU A 69 -5.59 12.44 7.95
N MET A 70 -5.04 12.65 6.75
CA MET A 70 -4.73 11.55 5.83
C MET A 70 -3.76 10.53 6.45
N GLU A 71 -2.76 11.02 7.20
CA GLU A 71 -1.83 10.16 7.93
C GLU A 71 -2.56 9.32 8.98
N ALA A 72 -3.47 9.91 9.75
CA ALA A 72 -4.28 9.19 10.73
C ALA A 72 -5.11 8.09 10.09
N VAL A 73 -5.82 8.40 8.99
CA VAL A 73 -6.59 7.40 8.24
C VAL A 73 -5.70 6.29 7.70
N SER A 74 -4.51 6.62 7.17
CA SER A 74 -3.55 5.61 6.65
C SER A 74 -3.01 4.66 7.72
N LEU A 75 -3.02 5.09 8.99
CA LEU A 75 -2.63 4.26 10.13
C LEU A 75 -3.75 3.33 10.63
N LEU A 76 -4.94 3.36 10.06
CA LEU A 76 -5.98 2.33 10.26
C LEU A 76 -5.65 1.04 9.50
N ALA A 77 -4.72 1.10 8.55
CA ALA A 77 -4.20 -0.04 7.80
C ALA A 77 -2.83 -0.51 8.36
N PRO A 78 -2.35 -1.70 7.97
CA PRO A 78 -1.02 -2.18 8.31
C PRO A 78 0.09 -1.24 7.80
N GLY A 79 1.22 -1.20 8.52
CA GLY A 79 2.41 -0.45 8.12
C GLY A 79 2.57 0.88 8.87
N LYS A 80 3.45 1.75 8.33
CA LYS A 80 3.86 3.02 8.98
C LYS A 80 3.08 4.24 8.49
N GLY A 81 1.96 4.03 7.77
CA GLY A 81 1.16 5.12 7.22
C GLY A 81 1.84 5.88 6.08
N ILE A 82 1.17 6.94 5.65
CA ILE A 82 1.51 7.72 4.45
C ILE A 82 2.89 8.41 4.52
N ARG A 83 3.33 8.84 5.70
CA ARG A 83 4.63 9.53 5.91
C ARG A 83 5.76 8.62 6.33
N GLN A 84 5.48 7.37 6.69
CA GLN A 84 6.45 6.40 7.22
C GLN A 84 7.26 6.95 8.42
N ALA A 85 6.64 7.83 9.21
CA ALA A 85 7.27 8.50 10.34
C ALA A 85 7.62 7.51 11.46
N ARG A 86 8.59 7.88 12.31
CA ARG A 86 8.77 7.21 13.60
C ARG A 86 7.55 7.50 14.48
N LEU A 87 7.13 6.53 15.28
CA LEU A 87 5.95 6.68 16.11
C LEU A 87 6.05 7.85 17.10
N ALA A 88 7.25 8.10 17.63
CA ALA A 88 7.52 9.24 18.49
C ALA A 88 7.41 10.60 17.78
N ASP A 89 7.68 10.68 16.47
CA ASP A 89 7.61 11.92 15.68
C ASP A 89 6.16 12.34 15.38
N ILE A 90 5.18 11.48 15.68
CA ILE A 90 3.76 11.77 15.55
C ILE A 90 3.23 12.59 16.74
N LEU A 91 3.91 12.53 17.89
CA LEU A 91 3.55 13.34 19.07
C LEU A 91 3.52 14.84 18.73
N PRO A 92 2.61 15.62 19.36
CA PRO A 92 2.58 17.05 19.21
C PRO A 92 3.91 17.68 19.59
N LYS A 93 4.45 18.56 18.75
CA LYS A 93 5.73 19.24 19.03
C LYS A 93 5.60 20.32 20.11
N GLU A 94 4.40 20.87 20.24
CA GLU A 94 4.08 21.96 21.17
C GLU A 94 3.81 21.46 22.58
N GLU A 95 3.51 20.16 22.73
CA GLU A 95 3.22 19.53 24.02
C GLU A 95 4.44 18.71 24.49
N ALA A 96 5.42 19.39 25.11
CA ALA A 96 6.69 18.78 25.53
C ALA A 96 6.55 17.58 26.50
N ARG A 97 5.38 17.42 27.14
CA ARG A 97 5.05 16.34 28.07
C ARG A 97 4.23 15.21 27.41
N ALA A 98 3.85 15.34 26.15
CA ALA A 98 3.09 14.28 25.48
C ALA A 98 3.93 13.00 25.39
N VAL A 99 3.42 11.94 25.98
CA VAL A 99 4.06 10.62 26.01
C VAL A 99 3.31 9.59 25.16
N SER A 100 2.11 9.94 24.69
CA SER A 100 1.25 9.04 23.91
C SER A 100 0.42 9.80 22.88
N TRP A 101 0.06 9.10 21.80
CA TRP A 101 -0.98 9.51 20.86
C TRP A 101 -1.92 8.34 20.58
N GLY A 102 -3.13 8.63 20.15
CA GLY A 102 -4.12 7.61 19.80
C GLY A 102 -5.00 8.00 18.63
N ILE A 103 -5.42 6.98 17.89
CA ILE A 103 -6.43 7.04 16.83
C ILE A 103 -7.48 5.98 17.16
N THR A 104 -8.76 6.35 17.11
CA THR A 104 -9.87 5.41 17.12
C THR A 104 -10.77 5.70 15.95
N ALA A 105 -11.23 4.67 15.26
CA ALA A 105 -12.15 4.80 14.15
C ALA A 105 -13.26 3.74 14.25
N LEU A 106 -14.48 4.14 13.85
CA LEU A 106 -15.57 3.23 13.56
C LEU A 106 -15.59 3.03 12.04
N LEU A 107 -15.39 1.81 11.61
CA LEU A 107 -15.39 1.41 10.20
C LEU A 107 -16.65 0.63 9.88
N HIS A 108 -17.17 0.84 8.67
CA HIS A 108 -18.18 -0.04 8.06
C HIS A 108 -17.53 -0.83 6.94
N LYS A 109 -17.74 -2.15 6.94
CA LYS A 109 -17.27 -3.08 5.90
C LYS A 109 -18.44 -4.01 5.53
N GLY A 110 -19.11 -3.73 4.43
CA GLY A 110 -20.41 -4.33 4.15
C GLY A 110 -21.43 -3.94 5.22
N ASP A 111 -22.04 -4.93 5.87
CA ASP A 111 -23.01 -4.72 6.94
C ASP A 111 -22.38 -4.74 8.36
N GLU A 112 -21.05 -4.90 8.43
CA GLU A 112 -20.34 -4.98 9.72
C GLU A 112 -19.85 -3.60 10.16
N GLU A 113 -20.04 -3.30 11.45
CA GLU A 113 -19.40 -2.20 12.16
C GLU A 113 -18.21 -2.72 12.94
N ILE A 114 -17.03 -2.12 12.70
CA ILE A 114 -15.79 -2.56 13.31
C ILE A 114 -15.11 -1.35 13.96
N GLU A 115 -14.89 -1.43 15.28
CA GLU A 115 -14.11 -0.43 15.98
C GLU A 115 -12.61 -0.77 15.89
N VAL A 116 -11.81 0.16 15.37
CA VAL A 116 -10.36 0.02 15.28
C VAL A 116 -9.69 1.09 16.12
N GLY A 117 -8.81 0.69 17.02
CA GLY A 117 -7.94 1.57 17.78
C GLY A 117 -6.47 1.31 17.48
N THR A 118 -5.70 2.37 17.32
CA THR A 118 -4.24 2.26 17.26
C THR A 118 -3.59 3.40 18.04
N ASP A 119 -2.60 3.06 18.83
CA ASP A 119 -1.95 4.01 19.71
C ASP A 119 -0.45 3.74 19.89
N TYR A 120 0.24 4.73 20.38
CA TYR A 120 1.64 4.67 20.79
C TYR A 120 1.80 5.30 22.15
N GLU A 121 2.62 4.67 22.98
CA GLU A 121 3.04 5.20 24.27
C GLU A 121 4.55 5.05 24.42
N LYS A 122 5.20 6.16 24.76
CA LYS A 122 6.64 6.18 25.01
C LYS A 122 6.91 5.49 26.34
N ALA A 123 7.48 4.27 26.29
CA ALA A 123 7.86 3.54 27.49
C ALA A 123 9.11 4.19 28.13
N ALA A 124 9.03 4.45 29.43
CA ALA A 124 10.20 4.92 30.20
C ALA A 124 11.30 3.86 30.16
N GLY A 125 12.49 4.23 29.68
CA GLY A 125 13.68 3.38 29.70
C GLY A 125 13.77 2.27 28.65
N LYS A 126 12.83 2.19 27.68
CA LYS A 126 12.90 1.22 26.56
C LYS A 126 12.90 1.93 25.21
N ASN A 127 13.90 1.65 24.38
CA ASN A 127 13.98 2.11 22.99
C ASN A 127 13.04 1.34 22.03
N SER A 128 12.03 0.66 22.54
CA SER A 128 11.10 -0.13 21.74
C SER A 128 9.91 0.73 21.33
N GLU A 129 9.94 1.21 20.09
CA GLU A 129 8.78 1.85 19.46
C GLU A 129 7.81 0.77 18.98
N LYS A 130 6.75 0.51 19.73
CA LYS A 130 5.71 -0.43 19.34
C LYS A 130 4.37 0.29 19.26
N ARG A 131 3.73 0.19 18.08
CA ARG A 131 2.34 0.60 17.88
C ARG A 131 1.42 -0.50 18.41
N ARG A 132 0.50 -0.17 19.29
CA ARG A 132 -0.54 -1.07 19.80
C ARG A 132 -1.75 -1.03 18.88
N VAL A 133 -2.44 -2.12 18.76
CA VAL A 133 -3.65 -2.28 17.93
C VAL A 133 -4.76 -2.90 18.77
N ARG A 134 -5.99 -2.40 18.57
CA ARG A 134 -7.23 -2.93 19.14
C ARG A 134 -8.26 -3.04 18.01
N ILE A 135 -9.03 -4.13 18.02
CA ILE A 135 -10.15 -4.36 17.12
C ILE A 135 -11.31 -4.85 17.95
N ASN A 136 -12.46 -4.17 17.91
CA ASN A 136 -13.65 -4.48 18.67
C ASN A 136 -13.39 -4.70 20.19
N GLY A 137 -12.51 -3.89 20.77
CA GLY A 137 -12.13 -3.98 22.18
C GLY A 137 -11.03 -5.00 22.49
N GLU A 138 -10.73 -5.95 21.61
CA GLU A 138 -9.63 -6.88 21.75
C GLU A 138 -8.29 -6.16 21.54
N SER A 139 -7.36 -6.31 22.48
CA SER A 139 -6.08 -5.61 22.53
C SER A 139 -4.89 -6.57 22.40
N GLY A 140 -3.71 -6.04 22.07
CA GLY A 140 -2.50 -6.83 21.92
C GLY A 140 -2.33 -7.50 20.57
N LEU A 141 -3.17 -7.17 19.63
CA LEU A 141 -3.17 -7.67 18.27
C LEU A 141 -1.92 -7.23 17.48
N ALA A 142 -1.51 -8.03 16.51
CA ALA A 142 -0.45 -7.65 15.59
C ALA A 142 -0.95 -6.61 14.58
N GLN A 143 -0.06 -5.74 14.09
CA GLN A 143 -0.44 -4.76 13.08
C GLN A 143 -0.95 -5.40 11.76
N THR A 144 -0.54 -6.63 11.48
CA THR A 144 -0.99 -7.40 10.31
C THR A 144 -2.48 -7.69 10.35
N GLU A 145 -3.08 -7.82 11.54
CA GLU A 145 -4.52 -8.08 11.72
C GLU A 145 -5.40 -6.91 11.28
N LEU A 146 -4.86 -5.69 11.26
CA LEU A 146 -5.54 -4.56 10.61
C LEU A 146 -5.83 -4.82 9.12
N GLY A 147 -5.02 -5.66 8.46
CA GLY A 147 -5.18 -6.00 7.05
C GLY A 147 -6.46 -6.77 6.72
N GLU A 148 -7.01 -7.51 7.70
CA GLU A 148 -8.29 -8.21 7.57
C GLU A 148 -9.47 -7.24 7.62
N VAL A 149 -9.29 -6.12 8.32
CA VAL A 149 -10.33 -5.10 8.50
C VAL A 149 -10.23 -4.03 7.45
N CYS A 150 -9.04 -3.46 7.26
CA CYS A 150 -8.82 -2.29 6.44
C CYS A 150 -7.47 -2.33 5.74
N SER A 151 -7.47 -2.01 4.48
CA SER A 151 -6.28 -1.68 3.71
C SER A 151 -6.39 -0.27 3.14
N ALA A 152 -5.27 0.38 2.88
CA ALA A 152 -5.25 1.73 2.33
C ALA A 152 -4.21 1.88 1.23
N VAL A 153 -4.59 2.59 0.19
CA VAL A 153 -3.72 2.96 -0.94
C VAL A 153 -3.65 4.49 -1.00
N TRP A 154 -2.48 5.04 -1.26
CA TRP A 154 -2.32 6.50 -1.24
C TRP A 154 -1.40 7.04 -2.31
N LEU A 155 -1.69 8.26 -2.72
CA LEU A 155 -0.86 9.14 -3.51
C LEU A 155 -0.49 10.36 -2.67
N THR A 156 0.77 10.80 -2.72
CA THR A 156 1.26 12.00 -2.04
C THR A 156 2.06 12.87 -2.99
N PRO A 157 2.20 14.17 -2.73
CA PRO A 157 3.04 15.06 -3.53
C PRO A 157 4.50 14.59 -3.65
N ALA A 158 5.03 13.91 -2.64
CA ALA A 158 6.38 13.33 -2.69
C ALA A 158 6.53 12.25 -3.78
N MET A 159 5.43 11.65 -4.21
CA MET A 159 5.41 10.62 -5.26
C MET A 159 5.31 11.22 -6.67
N ASP A 160 5.03 12.51 -6.85
CA ASP A 160 4.96 13.16 -8.15
C ASP A 160 6.28 13.04 -8.93
N ARG A 161 7.40 12.86 -8.21
CA ARG A 161 8.74 12.62 -8.79
C ARG A 161 9.18 11.16 -8.72
N LEU A 162 8.25 10.21 -8.62
CA LEU A 162 8.59 8.79 -8.47
C LEU A 162 9.44 8.28 -9.64
N PHE A 163 9.04 8.59 -10.86
CA PHE A 163 9.72 8.10 -12.07
C PHE A 163 11.02 8.84 -12.37
N SER A 164 11.10 10.13 -12.07
CA SER A 164 12.33 10.93 -12.24
C SER A 164 13.29 10.84 -11.04
N GLY A 165 12.89 10.18 -9.96
CA GLY A 165 13.67 10.00 -8.74
C GLY A 165 14.52 8.75 -8.75
N GLU A 166 15.14 8.46 -7.60
CA GLU A 166 16.02 7.31 -7.40
C GLU A 166 15.27 5.97 -7.50
N PRO A 167 15.89 4.90 -8.04
CA PRO A 167 15.32 3.56 -8.12
C PRO A 167 14.81 3.02 -6.78
N ALA A 168 15.47 3.40 -5.68
CA ALA A 168 15.04 3.01 -4.33
C ALA A 168 13.63 3.52 -3.98
N GLY A 169 13.21 4.65 -4.52
CA GLY A 169 11.85 5.17 -4.39
C GLY A 169 10.84 4.26 -5.08
N ARG A 170 11.13 3.90 -6.35
CA ARG A 170 10.29 3.01 -7.16
C ARG A 170 10.18 1.61 -6.57
N ARG A 171 11.28 1.05 -6.02
CA ARG A 171 11.23 -0.23 -5.29
C ARG A 171 10.31 -0.17 -4.08
N ARG A 172 10.43 0.87 -3.24
CA ARG A 172 9.53 1.03 -2.08
C ARG A 172 8.07 1.18 -2.49
N PHE A 173 7.82 1.85 -3.61
CA PHE A 173 6.47 1.95 -4.17
C PHE A 173 5.96 0.58 -4.61
N LEU A 174 6.74 -0.18 -5.40
CA LEU A 174 6.41 -1.53 -5.82
C LEU A 174 6.16 -2.46 -4.62
N ASP A 175 7.08 -2.49 -3.63
CA ASP A 175 6.93 -3.32 -2.44
C ASP A 175 5.65 -3.01 -1.67
N ARG A 176 5.26 -1.74 -1.60
CA ARG A 176 3.99 -1.34 -0.97
C ARG A 176 2.78 -1.88 -1.74
N LEU A 177 2.79 -1.80 -3.08
CA LEU A 177 1.73 -2.38 -3.90
C LEU A 177 1.68 -3.91 -3.76
N THR A 178 2.85 -4.54 -3.70
CA THR A 178 2.99 -6.00 -3.54
C THR A 178 2.43 -6.47 -2.19
N GLN A 179 2.65 -5.73 -1.10
CA GLN A 179 2.12 -6.06 0.23
C GLN A 179 0.59 -6.18 0.26
N ALA A 180 -0.11 -5.44 -0.60
CA ALA A 180 -1.56 -5.52 -0.69
C ALA A 180 -2.05 -6.89 -1.22
N PHE A 181 -1.23 -7.60 -1.97
CA PHE A 181 -1.54 -8.92 -2.54
C PHE A 181 -0.91 -10.07 -1.74
N PHE A 182 0.24 -9.83 -1.10
CA PHE A 182 1.07 -10.84 -0.44
C PHE A 182 1.41 -10.41 0.99
N GLU A 183 0.71 -10.93 1.97
CA GLU A 183 0.79 -10.54 3.39
C GLU A 183 2.20 -10.69 3.98
N ARG A 184 2.95 -11.69 3.51
CA ARG A 184 4.31 -11.98 4.01
C ARG A 184 5.41 -11.18 3.33
N HIS A 185 5.07 -10.37 2.31
CA HIS A 185 6.07 -9.61 1.54
C HIS A 185 6.90 -8.68 2.41
N ALA A 186 6.27 -7.94 3.30
CA ALA A 186 6.98 -7.03 4.20
C ALA A 186 7.98 -7.75 5.12
N CYS A 187 7.60 -8.93 5.65
CA CYS A 187 8.48 -9.77 6.47
C CYS A 187 9.65 -10.33 5.65
N ALA A 188 9.38 -10.75 4.41
CA ALA A 188 10.41 -11.24 3.49
C ALA A 188 11.43 -10.13 3.15
N CYS A 189 10.96 -8.92 2.84
CA CYS A 189 11.82 -7.74 2.59
C CYS A 189 12.67 -7.38 3.82
N ALA A 190 12.10 -7.45 5.03
CA ALA A 190 12.82 -7.18 6.27
C ALA A 190 13.92 -8.23 6.53
N ALA A 191 13.61 -9.52 6.37
CA ALA A 191 14.54 -10.62 6.55
C ALA A 191 15.68 -10.57 5.53
N TYR A 192 15.36 -10.34 4.24
CA TYR A 192 16.33 -10.15 3.18
C TYR A 192 17.27 -8.97 3.47
N SER A 193 16.71 -7.81 3.83
CA SER A 193 17.49 -6.61 4.12
C SER A 193 18.38 -6.77 5.33
N GLN A 194 17.95 -7.52 6.36
CA GLN A 194 18.77 -7.84 7.53
C GLN A 194 19.93 -8.76 7.16
N ALA A 195 19.65 -9.83 6.42
CA ALA A 195 20.68 -10.77 5.96
C ALA A 195 21.70 -10.06 5.05
N LEU A 196 21.26 -9.19 4.15
CA LEU A 196 22.13 -8.41 3.27
C LEU A 196 23.06 -7.48 4.04
N ARG A 197 22.56 -6.78 5.05
CA ARG A 197 23.40 -5.91 5.90
C ARG A 197 24.47 -6.71 6.63
N GLN A 198 24.13 -7.87 7.17
CA GLN A 198 25.08 -8.74 7.88
C GLN A 198 26.10 -9.34 6.93
N TRP A 199 25.68 -9.83 5.76
CA TRP A 199 26.53 -10.35 4.70
C TRP A 199 27.53 -9.29 4.23
N SER A 200 27.04 -8.09 3.94
CA SER A 200 27.87 -6.95 3.53
C SER A 200 28.89 -6.52 4.58
N ALA A 201 28.51 -6.54 5.85
CA ALA A 201 29.41 -6.21 6.96
C ALA A 201 30.53 -7.25 7.11
N LEU A 202 30.21 -8.55 7.06
CA LEU A 202 31.19 -9.62 7.17
C LEU A 202 32.26 -9.56 6.08
N ILE A 203 31.84 -9.33 4.83
CA ILE A 203 32.78 -9.25 3.71
C ILE A 203 33.66 -8.00 3.83
N ARG A 204 33.08 -6.84 4.14
CA ARG A 204 33.84 -5.59 4.30
C ARG A 204 34.85 -5.65 5.45
N ASP A 205 34.51 -6.32 6.55
CA ASP A 205 35.39 -6.47 7.72
C ASP A 205 36.48 -7.53 7.51
N GLY A 206 36.51 -8.21 6.35
CA GLY A 206 37.47 -9.28 6.04
C GLY A 206 37.29 -10.53 6.89
N ARG A 207 36.16 -10.65 7.58
CA ARG A 207 35.85 -11.82 8.43
C ARG A 207 35.23 -12.91 7.55
N GLN A 208 36.08 -13.82 7.08
CA GLN A 208 35.64 -14.99 6.30
C GLN A 208 35.20 -16.13 7.20
N ASP A 209 34.09 -15.95 7.92
CA ASP A 209 33.38 -17.08 8.50
C ASP A 209 32.48 -17.71 7.44
N ASP A 210 33.00 -18.71 6.72
CA ASP A 210 32.30 -19.37 5.62
C ASP A 210 30.97 -19.99 6.06
N ARG A 211 30.86 -20.46 7.30
CA ARG A 211 29.60 -21.04 7.80
C ARG A 211 28.54 -19.97 7.98
N TRP A 212 28.93 -18.81 8.50
CA TRP A 212 28.00 -17.70 8.68
C TRP A 212 27.61 -17.09 7.33
N LEU A 213 28.57 -16.87 6.44
CA LEU A 213 28.28 -16.41 5.05
C LEU A 213 27.32 -17.36 4.34
N ALA A 214 27.55 -18.67 4.39
CA ALA A 214 26.66 -19.66 3.77
C ALA A 214 25.23 -19.64 4.35
N ALA A 215 25.07 -19.42 5.65
CA ALA A 215 23.76 -19.28 6.28
C ALA A 215 23.02 -18.00 5.84
N LEU A 216 23.74 -16.88 5.70
CA LEU A 216 23.21 -15.63 5.21
C LEU A 216 22.82 -15.73 3.73
N GLU A 217 23.66 -16.34 2.90
CA GLU A 217 23.40 -16.57 1.48
C GLU A 217 22.20 -17.48 1.24
N LYS A 218 22.03 -18.50 2.08
CA LYS A 218 20.80 -19.32 2.07
C LYS A 218 19.56 -18.45 2.39
N THR A 219 19.67 -17.55 3.37
CA THR A 219 18.58 -16.64 3.74
C THR A 219 18.28 -15.66 2.61
N LEU A 220 19.33 -15.10 1.98
CA LEU A 220 19.22 -14.21 0.83
C LEU A 220 18.60 -14.91 -0.39
N GLY A 221 18.99 -16.15 -0.66
CA GLY A 221 18.39 -16.98 -1.71
C GLY A 221 16.88 -17.16 -1.50
N LYS A 222 16.53 -17.68 -0.31
CA LYS A 222 15.12 -17.95 0.04
C LYS A 222 14.22 -16.72 -0.09
N TYR A 223 14.56 -15.65 0.61
CA TYR A 223 13.73 -14.45 0.61
C TYR A 223 13.86 -13.65 -0.67
N GLY A 224 15.02 -13.68 -1.33
CA GLY A 224 15.21 -13.06 -2.64
C GLY A 224 14.32 -13.67 -3.71
N ALA A 225 14.23 -15.00 -3.78
CA ALA A 225 13.35 -15.70 -4.70
C ALA A 225 11.87 -15.39 -4.46
N LEU A 226 11.45 -15.35 -3.19
CA LEU A 226 10.10 -14.99 -2.82
C LEU A 226 9.76 -13.55 -3.24
N ILE A 227 10.60 -12.57 -2.89
CA ILE A 227 10.40 -11.15 -3.21
C ILE A 227 10.33 -10.93 -4.73
N SER A 228 11.25 -11.52 -5.50
CA SER A 228 11.27 -11.40 -6.96
C SER A 228 10.00 -12.00 -7.58
N SER A 229 9.59 -13.19 -7.15
CA SER A 229 8.35 -13.83 -7.63
C SER A 229 7.11 -12.98 -7.34
N GLU A 230 6.97 -12.45 -6.12
CA GLU A 230 5.83 -11.64 -5.70
C GLU A 230 5.78 -10.28 -6.43
N ARG A 231 6.93 -9.63 -6.65
CA ARG A 231 7.02 -8.40 -7.45
C ARG A 231 6.61 -8.63 -8.90
N ARG A 232 7.10 -9.69 -9.55
CA ARG A 232 6.72 -10.06 -10.92
C ARG A 232 5.23 -10.35 -11.03
N GLU A 233 4.67 -11.11 -10.10
CA GLU A 233 3.23 -11.39 -10.08
C GLU A 233 2.43 -10.09 -9.88
N THR A 234 2.88 -9.18 -9.00
CA THR A 234 2.26 -7.86 -8.80
C THR A 234 2.26 -7.05 -10.10
N VAL A 235 3.39 -6.98 -10.81
CA VAL A 235 3.46 -6.26 -12.09
C VAL A 235 2.51 -6.88 -13.11
N ALA A 236 2.42 -8.20 -13.18
CA ALA A 236 1.49 -8.88 -14.09
C ALA A 236 0.01 -8.59 -13.74
N ILE A 237 -0.34 -8.58 -12.46
CA ILE A 237 -1.68 -8.23 -11.97
C ILE A 237 -2.03 -6.78 -12.36
N LEU A 238 -1.11 -5.85 -12.10
CA LEU A 238 -1.30 -4.44 -12.42
C LEU A 238 -1.41 -4.23 -13.94
N GLN A 239 -0.56 -4.89 -14.72
CA GLN A 239 -0.59 -4.78 -16.17
C GLN A 239 -1.92 -5.26 -16.74
N LYS A 240 -2.43 -6.41 -16.25
CA LYS A 240 -3.76 -6.90 -16.64
C LYS A 240 -4.85 -5.87 -16.34
N ALA A 241 -4.88 -5.30 -15.14
CA ALA A 241 -5.87 -4.30 -14.76
C ALA A 241 -5.74 -2.99 -15.57
N LEU A 242 -4.52 -2.60 -15.96
CA LEU A 242 -4.28 -1.45 -16.85
C LEU A 242 -4.76 -1.73 -18.28
N ASP A 243 -4.64 -2.96 -18.77
CA ASP A 243 -5.03 -3.35 -20.12
C ASP A 243 -6.57 -3.51 -20.26
N GLU A 244 -7.28 -3.71 -19.15
CA GLU A 244 -8.76 -3.75 -19.12
C GLU A 244 -9.42 -2.38 -19.29
N ASN A 245 -8.69 -1.26 -19.11
CA ASN A 245 -9.21 0.08 -19.35
C ASN A 245 -9.36 0.35 -20.86
N SER A 246 -10.32 1.21 -21.26
CA SER A 246 -10.53 1.60 -22.66
C SER A 246 -9.36 2.40 -23.24
N ASP A 247 -9.16 2.32 -24.57
CA ASP A 247 -8.11 3.09 -25.27
C ASP A 247 -8.36 4.61 -25.25
N ASP A 248 -9.62 5.04 -25.13
CA ASP A 248 -10.04 6.44 -25.10
C ASP A 248 -9.94 7.07 -23.71
N ALA A 249 -9.39 6.36 -22.72
CA ALA A 249 -9.25 6.89 -21.38
C ALA A 249 -8.28 8.09 -21.34
N LEU A 250 -8.70 9.17 -20.66
CA LEU A 250 -7.86 10.37 -20.46
C LEU A 250 -6.60 10.09 -19.63
N PHE A 251 -6.59 8.99 -18.90
CA PHE A 251 -5.40 8.52 -18.19
C PHE A 251 -4.62 7.53 -19.06
N PRO A 252 -3.30 7.73 -19.21
CA PRO A 252 -2.45 6.88 -20.02
C PRO A 252 -2.34 5.48 -19.41
N ARG A 253 -2.22 4.45 -20.25
CA ARG A 253 -1.95 3.07 -19.83
C ARG A 253 -0.45 2.79 -19.90
N PRO A 254 0.27 2.82 -18.77
CA PRO A 254 1.68 2.48 -18.78
C PRO A 254 1.91 1.00 -19.11
N LEU A 255 3.03 0.72 -19.77
CA LEU A 255 3.60 -0.61 -19.82
C LEU A 255 4.61 -0.72 -18.67
N LEU A 256 4.37 -1.67 -17.75
CA LEU A 256 5.19 -1.88 -16.57
C LEU A 256 6.21 -2.99 -16.81
N SER A 257 7.44 -2.79 -16.35
CA SER A 257 8.49 -3.82 -16.39
C SER A 257 9.41 -3.72 -15.18
N LEU A 258 10.09 -4.84 -14.86
CA LEU A 258 11.17 -4.89 -13.88
C LEU A 258 12.49 -5.01 -14.61
N GLN A 259 13.51 -4.25 -14.17
CA GLN A 259 14.85 -4.28 -14.76
C GLN A 259 15.91 -4.31 -13.67
N GLY A 260 17.08 -4.88 -14.02
CA GLY A 260 18.22 -4.97 -13.12
C GLY A 260 18.06 -6.01 -12.02
N GLY A 261 19.02 -6.08 -11.12
CA GLY A 261 18.94 -6.94 -9.94
C GLY A 261 18.81 -8.43 -10.22
N TRP A 262 19.32 -8.90 -11.34
CA TRP A 262 19.21 -10.28 -11.85
C TRP A 262 17.82 -10.65 -12.39
N GLU A 263 16.89 -9.70 -12.55
CA GLU A 263 15.52 -10.02 -13.03
C GLU A 263 15.51 -10.61 -14.44
N GLU A 264 16.37 -10.11 -15.34
CA GLU A 264 16.48 -10.58 -16.71
C GLU A 264 16.90 -12.08 -16.75
N GLU A 265 17.78 -12.47 -15.84
CA GLU A 265 18.24 -13.85 -15.70
C GLU A 265 17.17 -14.73 -15.01
N LEU A 266 16.55 -14.19 -13.94
CA LEU A 266 15.52 -14.90 -13.16
C LEU A 266 14.25 -15.19 -13.97
N VAL A 267 13.94 -14.44 -15.03
CA VAL A 267 12.82 -14.74 -15.94
C VAL A 267 12.98 -16.12 -16.59
N SER A 268 14.21 -16.55 -16.89
CA SER A 268 14.51 -17.83 -17.52
C SER A 268 14.71 -18.98 -16.50
N VAL A 269 14.81 -18.68 -15.21
CA VAL A 269 15.02 -19.66 -14.15
C VAL A 269 13.69 -20.23 -13.66
N LYS A 270 13.59 -21.55 -13.52
CA LYS A 270 12.40 -22.18 -12.93
C LYS A 270 12.21 -21.72 -11.49
N ARG A 271 10.95 -21.62 -11.06
CA ARG A 271 10.61 -21.13 -9.71
C ARG A 271 11.31 -21.92 -8.61
N GLU A 272 11.42 -23.23 -8.77
CA GLU A 272 12.05 -24.15 -7.81
C GLU A 272 13.57 -23.96 -7.72
N GLU A 273 14.19 -23.42 -8.76
CA GLU A 273 15.64 -23.20 -8.87
C GLU A 273 16.05 -21.78 -8.47
N ALA A 274 15.10 -20.84 -8.38
CA ALA A 274 15.36 -19.43 -8.12
C ALA A 274 16.11 -19.17 -6.81
N GLU A 275 15.80 -19.94 -5.74
CA GLU A 275 16.50 -19.83 -4.44
C GLU A 275 17.99 -20.20 -4.60
N SER A 276 18.29 -21.31 -5.26
CA SER A 276 19.65 -21.78 -5.50
C SER A 276 20.41 -20.82 -6.40
N PHE A 277 19.78 -20.33 -7.47
CA PHE A 277 20.36 -19.35 -8.37
C PHE A 277 20.79 -18.09 -7.62
N ILE A 278 19.90 -17.47 -6.83
CA ILE A 278 20.22 -16.25 -6.10
C ILE A 278 21.34 -16.51 -5.07
N ARG A 279 21.28 -17.64 -4.36
CA ARG A 279 22.33 -18.02 -3.41
C ARG A 279 23.70 -18.12 -4.10
N GLU A 280 23.77 -18.80 -5.23
CA GLU A 280 25.01 -18.95 -6.00
C GLU A 280 25.56 -17.61 -6.51
N ARG A 281 24.66 -16.72 -6.95
CA ARG A 281 25.05 -15.35 -7.33
C ARG A 281 25.67 -14.57 -6.17
N PHE A 282 25.17 -14.71 -4.93
CA PHE A 282 25.79 -14.08 -3.78
C PHE A 282 27.15 -14.70 -3.45
N VAL A 283 27.31 -16.02 -3.58
CA VAL A 283 28.61 -16.69 -3.39
C VAL A 283 29.63 -16.15 -4.40
N GLN A 284 29.26 -16.05 -5.69
CA GLN A 284 30.11 -15.51 -6.75
C GLN A 284 30.43 -14.02 -6.57
N ALA A 285 29.52 -13.26 -5.95
CA ALA A 285 29.66 -11.82 -5.76
C ALA A 285 30.57 -11.45 -4.56
N ARG A 286 31.03 -12.38 -3.73
CA ARG A 286 31.82 -12.09 -2.52
C ARG A 286 33.06 -11.24 -2.85
N ASP A 287 33.89 -11.67 -3.80
CA ASP A 287 35.15 -10.99 -4.16
C ASP A 287 34.89 -9.64 -4.82
N ALA A 288 33.90 -9.57 -5.71
CA ALA A 288 33.51 -8.32 -6.36
C ALA A 288 33.00 -7.30 -5.35
N TYR A 289 32.22 -7.76 -4.36
CA TYR A 289 31.73 -6.90 -3.29
C TYR A 289 32.87 -6.41 -2.39
N ALA A 290 33.84 -7.27 -2.05
CA ALA A 290 35.01 -6.88 -1.26
C ALA A 290 35.81 -5.76 -1.92
N GLN A 291 35.87 -5.75 -3.25
CA GLN A 291 36.63 -4.75 -4.04
C GLN A 291 35.81 -3.47 -4.30
N ALA A 292 34.53 -3.60 -4.70
CA ALA A 292 33.70 -2.49 -5.18
C ALA A 292 32.71 -1.96 -4.12
N GLY A 293 32.48 -2.67 -3.02
CA GLY A 293 31.51 -2.30 -1.98
C GLY A 293 30.04 -2.41 -2.41
N THR A 294 29.78 -2.95 -3.61
CA THR A 294 28.43 -3.12 -4.15
C THR A 294 28.28 -4.49 -4.79
N ALA A 295 27.11 -5.12 -4.58
CA ALA A 295 26.71 -6.31 -5.29
C ALA A 295 25.34 -6.09 -5.95
N GLY A 296 25.13 -6.69 -7.12
CA GLY A 296 23.81 -6.82 -7.71
C GLY A 296 22.90 -7.68 -6.82
N GLY A 297 21.60 -7.64 -7.07
CA GLY A 297 20.65 -8.47 -6.37
C GLY A 297 19.24 -7.89 -6.37
N ILE A 298 18.31 -8.59 -5.76
CA ILE A 298 16.89 -8.22 -5.70
C ILE A 298 16.66 -6.82 -5.11
N HIS A 299 17.61 -6.34 -4.31
CA HIS A 299 17.61 -4.99 -3.74
C HIS A 299 18.03 -3.87 -4.74
N THR A 300 18.45 -4.22 -5.95
CA THR A 300 18.79 -3.26 -7.01
C THR A 300 17.79 -3.25 -8.17
N VAL A 301 16.75 -4.12 -8.13
CA VAL A 301 15.65 -4.13 -9.10
C VAL A 301 15.00 -2.76 -9.19
N ASP A 302 14.60 -2.37 -10.39
CA ASP A 302 13.87 -1.15 -10.65
C ASP A 302 12.51 -1.42 -11.32
N LEU A 303 11.51 -0.62 -10.95
CA LEU A 303 10.20 -0.61 -11.60
C LEU A 303 10.19 0.47 -12.68
N ASN A 304 10.10 0.04 -13.93
CA ASN A 304 9.98 0.95 -15.07
C ASN A 304 8.54 1.04 -15.55
N ALA A 305 8.19 2.21 -16.05
CA ALA A 305 6.92 2.48 -16.72
C ALA A 305 7.19 3.19 -18.05
N LEU A 306 6.59 2.68 -19.13
CA LEU A 306 6.61 3.29 -20.44
C LEU A 306 5.23 3.89 -20.74
N HIS A 307 5.17 5.13 -21.17
CA HIS A 307 3.96 5.76 -21.67
C HIS A 307 3.61 5.15 -23.03
N ARG A 308 2.72 4.17 -23.08
CA ARG A 308 2.45 3.33 -24.27
C ARG A 308 2.14 4.13 -25.54
N GLN A 309 1.28 5.17 -25.45
CA GLN A 309 0.86 5.96 -26.60
C GLN A 309 1.98 6.85 -27.19
N LYS A 310 2.98 7.21 -26.38
CA LYS A 310 4.10 8.07 -26.79
C LYS A 310 5.37 7.29 -27.01
N ASP A 311 5.39 6.01 -26.69
CA ASP A 311 6.58 5.16 -26.68
C ASP A 311 7.77 5.81 -25.94
N MET A 312 7.46 6.37 -24.75
CA MET A 312 8.41 7.20 -23.99
C MET A 312 8.52 6.72 -22.55
N PRO A 313 9.72 6.53 -21.99
CA PRO A 313 9.89 6.21 -20.57
C PRO A 313 9.27 7.29 -19.67
N ALA A 314 8.63 6.85 -18.59
CA ALA A 314 7.95 7.76 -17.66
C ALA A 314 8.87 8.83 -17.07
N GLU A 315 10.16 8.54 -16.89
CA GLU A 315 11.15 9.46 -16.30
C GLU A 315 11.38 10.73 -17.13
N VAL A 316 11.20 10.66 -18.49
CA VAL A 316 11.37 11.79 -19.42
C VAL A 316 10.04 12.44 -19.80
N CYS A 317 8.89 11.91 -19.33
CA CYS A 317 7.59 12.53 -19.50
C CYS A 317 7.48 13.82 -18.67
N SER A 318 6.59 14.73 -19.07
CA SER A 318 6.26 15.92 -18.27
C SER A 318 5.71 15.54 -16.88
N THR A 319 5.83 16.46 -15.92
CA THR A 319 5.33 16.21 -14.54
C THR A 319 3.85 15.84 -14.48
N GLY A 320 3.02 16.48 -15.32
CA GLY A 320 1.58 16.13 -15.41
C GLY A 320 1.35 14.74 -16.00
N GLU A 321 2.17 14.29 -16.96
CA GLU A 321 2.11 12.93 -17.51
C GLU A 321 2.63 11.89 -16.52
N GLN A 322 3.73 12.15 -15.82
CA GLN A 322 4.22 11.28 -14.77
C GLN A 322 3.15 11.07 -13.70
N LYS A 323 2.46 12.14 -13.29
CA LYS A 323 1.37 12.08 -12.34
C LYS A 323 0.18 11.27 -12.87
N ALA A 324 -0.20 11.47 -14.13
CA ALA A 324 -1.26 10.71 -14.77
C ALA A 324 -0.93 9.20 -14.85
N LEU A 325 0.30 8.83 -15.22
CA LEU A 325 0.78 7.44 -15.19
C LEU A 325 0.72 6.83 -13.79
N LEU A 326 1.13 7.60 -12.77
CA LEU A 326 1.10 7.16 -11.37
C LEU A 326 -0.34 6.94 -10.87
N ILE A 327 -1.27 7.84 -11.21
CA ILE A 327 -2.69 7.70 -10.90
C ILE A 327 -3.26 6.46 -11.58
N SER A 328 -2.94 6.21 -12.86
CA SER A 328 -3.36 5.01 -13.59
C SER A 328 -2.94 3.73 -12.87
N ILE A 329 -1.68 3.64 -12.45
CA ILE A 329 -1.17 2.48 -11.70
C ILE A 329 -1.90 2.31 -10.38
N LEU A 330 -2.16 3.40 -9.66
CA LEU A 330 -2.84 3.37 -8.38
C LEU A 330 -4.30 2.94 -8.51
N LEU A 331 -5.03 3.45 -9.51
CA LEU A 331 -6.42 3.05 -9.79
C LEU A 331 -6.50 1.58 -10.23
N ALA A 332 -5.58 1.13 -11.09
CA ALA A 332 -5.46 -0.28 -11.47
C ALA A 332 -5.20 -1.18 -10.26
N HIS A 333 -4.33 -0.74 -9.33
CA HIS A 333 -4.07 -1.46 -8.10
C HIS A 333 -5.32 -1.57 -7.20
N VAL A 334 -6.09 -0.49 -7.04
CA VAL A 334 -7.34 -0.47 -6.28
C VAL A 334 -8.35 -1.48 -6.86
N LYS A 335 -8.55 -1.45 -8.18
CA LYS A 335 -9.46 -2.37 -8.90
C LYS A 335 -8.99 -3.82 -8.79
N ALA A 336 -7.69 -4.07 -8.98
CA ALA A 336 -7.09 -5.41 -8.87
C ALA A 336 -7.18 -5.97 -7.44
N GLN A 337 -6.97 -5.14 -6.42
CA GLN A 337 -7.11 -5.55 -5.03
C GLN A 337 -8.56 -5.94 -4.72
N ALA A 338 -9.53 -5.13 -5.14
CA ALA A 338 -10.95 -5.42 -4.98
C ALA A 338 -11.36 -6.74 -5.65
N SER A 339 -10.89 -6.96 -6.88
CA SER A 339 -11.15 -8.20 -7.61
C SER A 339 -10.57 -9.44 -6.94
N ARG A 340 -9.36 -9.35 -6.34
CA ARG A 340 -8.69 -10.50 -5.70
C ARG A 340 -9.14 -10.78 -4.28
N LYS A 341 -9.45 -9.73 -3.51
CA LYS A 341 -9.78 -9.85 -2.07
C LYS A 341 -11.27 -9.69 -1.75
N GLY A 342 -12.08 -9.31 -2.74
CA GLY A 342 -13.50 -9.03 -2.51
C GLY A 342 -13.75 -7.75 -1.70
N VAL A 343 -12.70 -6.96 -1.42
CA VAL A 343 -12.79 -5.72 -0.62
C VAL A 343 -11.95 -4.63 -1.24
N TYR A 344 -12.55 -3.46 -1.44
CA TYR A 344 -11.84 -2.27 -1.88
C TYR A 344 -11.02 -1.66 -0.72
N PRO A 345 -9.78 -1.18 -0.97
CA PRO A 345 -9.02 -0.42 0.00
C PRO A 345 -9.60 0.99 0.17
N LEU A 346 -9.32 1.66 1.30
CA LEU A 346 -9.44 3.12 1.40
C LEU A 346 -8.47 3.79 0.43
N VAL A 347 -8.92 4.84 -0.25
CA VAL A 347 -8.09 5.58 -1.22
C VAL A 347 -7.80 6.97 -0.68
N LEU A 348 -6.52 7.32 -0.55
CA LEU A 348 -6.08 8.58 0.02
C LEU A 348 -5.27 9.36 -1.04
N LEU A 349 -5.81 10.47 -1.51
CA LEU A 349 -5.27 11.27 -2.61
C LEU A 349 -4.86 12.65 -2.10
N ASP A 350 -3.62 12.77 -1.63
CA ASP A 350 -3.08 14.04 -1.11
C ASP A 350 -2.60 14.92 -2.28
N GLU A 351 -3.29 16.06 -2.48
CA GLU A 351 -3.04 17.02 -3.57
C GLU A 351 -3.05 16.39 -4.98
N ALA A 352 -3.84 15.31 -5.19
CA ALA A 352 -3.83 14.59 -6.45
C ALA A 352 -4.34 15.41 -7.63
N ALA A 353 -5.29 16.31 -7.42
CA ALA A 353 -5.84 17.20 -8.44
C ALA A 353 -4.87 18.32 -8.88
N ALA A 354 -3.82 18.58 -8.07
CA ALA A 354 -2.82 19.60 -8.40
C ALA A 354 -1.99 19.17 -9.63
N HIS A 355 -1.66 20.13 -10.49
CA HIS A 355 -0.88 19.93 -11.72
C HIS A 355 -1.52 19.06 -12.81
N LEU A 356 -2.79 18.66 -12.66
CA LEU A 356 -3.57 18.06 -13.72
C LEU A 356 -4.27 19.16 -14.53
N ASP A 357 -4.32 18.98 -15.84
CA ASP A 357 -5.20 19.78 -16.70
C ASP A 357 -6.67 19.51 -16.39
N PHE A 358 -7.56 20.35 -16.94
CA PHE A 358 -8.99 20.26 -16.66
C PHE A 358 -9.57 18.88 -17.02
N GLY A 359 -9.26 18.36 -18.22
CA GLY A 359 -9.82 17.08 -18.69
C GLY A 359 -9.40 15.90 -17.80
N ARG A 360 -8.11 15.82 -17.45
CA ARG A 360 -7.61 14.76 -16.56
C ARG A 360 -8.16 14.86 -15.15
N ARG A 361 -8.41 16.08 -14.67
CA ARG A 361 -9.00 16.28 -13.36
C ARG A 361 -10.44 15.76 -13.32
N GLU A 362 -11.28 16.13 -14.29
CA GLU A 362 -12.64 15.61 -14.39
C GLU A 362 -12.64 14.09 -14.53
N ALA A 363 -11.80 13.52 -15.38
CA ALA A 363 -11.66 12.08 -15.49
C ALA A 363 -11.23 11.40 -14.17
N LEU A 364 -10.41 12.05 -13.37
CA LEU A 364 -10.06 11.54 -12.03
C LEU A 364 -11.32 11.54 -11.14
N MET A 365 -12.13 12.61 -11.16
CA MET A 365 -13.35 12.68 -10.35
C MET A 365 -14.35 11.60 -10.77
N ASP A 366 -14.48 11.33 -12.05
CA ASP A 366 -15.33 10.26 -12.58
C ASP A 366 -14.85 8.87 -12.14
N GLU A 367 -13.55 8.61 -12.28
CA GLU A 367 -12.95 7.32 -11.86
C GLU A 367 -13.11 7.05 -10.38
N ILE A 368 -12.85 8.04 -9.51
CA ILE A 368 -13.01 7.86 -8.06
C ILE A 368 -14.47 7.76 -7.64
N SER A 369 -15.39 8.40 -8.37
CA SER A 369 -16.83 8.30 -8.12
C SER A 369 -17.39 6.92 -8.45
N ALA A 370 -16.77 6.22 -9.41
CA ALA A 370 -17.11 4.85 -9.77
C ALA A 370 -16.60 3.81 -8.75
N LEU A 371 -15.64 4.17 -7.87
CA LEU A 371 -15.11 3.25 -6.87
C LEU A 371 -16.15 2.96 -5.78
N LYS A 372 -16.27 1.70 -5.39
CA LYS A 372 -17.18 1.26 -4.32
C LYS A 372 -16.50 1.33 -2.93
N THR A 373 -15.72 2.35 -2.66
CA THR A 373 -15.00 2.56 -1.41
C THR A 373 -14.93 4.04 -1.06
N GLN A 374 -14.44 4.34 0.13
CA GLN A 374 -14.25 5.72 0.55
C GLN A 374 -12.93 6.29 0.01
N VAL A 375 -13.03 7.46 -0.61
CA VAL A 375 -11.90 8.21 -1.17
C VAL A 375 -11.74 9.51 -0.40
N TRP A 376 -10.56 9.75 0.13
CA TRP A 376 -10.16 10.97 0.81
C TRP A 376 -9.29 11.82 -0.11
N LEU A 377 -9.67 13.05 -0.31
CA LEU A 377 -9.03 14.02 -1.19
C LEU A 377 -8.56 15.23 -0.39
N THR A 378 -7.45 15.82 -0.76
CA THR A 378 -7.03 17.12 -0.18
C THR A 378 -6.83 18.17 -1.26
N GLY A 379 -7.12 19.41 -0.92
CA GLY A 379 -6.87 20.58 -1.75
C GLY A 379 -6.69 21.84 -0.94
N THR A 380 -6.13 22.89 -1.54
CA THR A 380 -6.03 24.21 -0.93
C THR A 380 -7.39 24.93 -0.89
N ASP A 381 -8.24 24.62 -1.86
CA ASP A 381 -9.61 25.14 -2.00
C ASP A 381 -10.52 24.08 -2.64
N SER A 382 -11.83 24.38 -2.77
CA SER A 382 -12.84 23.45 -3.29
C SER A 382 -12.96 23.43 -4.82
N ARG A 383 -12.41 24.42 -5.53
CA ARG A 383 -12.59 24.58 -6.99
C ARG A 383 -12.15 23.35 -7.81
N PRO A 384 -11.04 22.66 -7.48
CA PRO A 384 -10.66 21.46 -8.20
C PRO A 384 -11.64 20.29 -8.09
N PHE A 385 -12.59 20.37 -7.16
CA PHE A 385 -13.55 19.31 -6.81
C PHE A 385 -15.01 19.74 -7.06
N GLU A 386 -15.24 20.73 -7.93
CA GLU A 386 -16.58 21.29 -8.16
C GLU A 386 -17.55 20.21 -8.68
N SER A 387 -17.10 19.26 -9.50
CA SER A 387 -17.90 18.14 -9.99
C SER A 387 -18.35 17.17 -8.87
N LEU A 388 -17.70 17.19 -7.71
CA LEU A 388 -18.08 16.37 -6.55
C LEU A 388 -18.96 17.12 -5.53
N LYS A 389 -19.36 18.36 -5.79
CA LYS A 389 -19.98 19.25 -4.79
C LYS A 389 -21.28 18.69 -4.19
N GLU A 390 -22.05 17.96 -4.97
CA GLU A 390 -23.32 17.37 -4.55
C GLU A 390 -23.18 15.98 -3.90
N THR A 391 -22.05 15.30 -4.13
CA THR A 391 -21.84 13.91 -3.69
C THR A 391 -20.78 13.74 -2.61
N ALA A 392 -19.84 14.70 -2.49
CA ALA A 392 -18.76 14.61 -1.52
C ALA A 392 -19.07 15.37 -0.23
N TYR A 393 -18.50 14.89 0.86
CA TYR A 393 -18.49 15.58 2.14
C TYR A 393 -17.26 16.49 2.23
N PHE A 394 -17.50 17.81 2.18
CA PHE A 394 -16.45 18.82 2.26
C PHE A 394 -16.16 19.22 3.71
N ILE A 395 -14.90 19.19 4.08
CA ILE A 395 -14.42 19.54 5.41
C ILE A 395 -13.38 20.66 5.30
N ALA A 396 -13.71 21.83 5.82
CA ALA A 396 -12.76 22.92 5.97
C ALA A 396 -11.89 22.67 7.21
N VAL A 397 -10.67 22.19 7.02
CA VAL A 397 -9.78 21.77 8.11
C VAL A 397 -9.40 22.93 9.03
N ASP A 398 -9.35 24.17 8.51
CA ASP A 398 -9.12 25.38 9.31
C ASP A 398 -10.16 25.56 10.43
N ASN A 399 -11.39 25.08 10.25
CA ASN A 399 -12.47 25.16 11.23
C ASN A 399 -12.34 24.09 12.32
N LEU A 400 -11.84 22.90 11.99
CA LEU A 400 -11.70 21.79 12.94
C LEU A 400 -10.77 22.12 14.12
N LEU A 401 -9.79 23.00 13.91
CA LEU A 401 -8.85 23.43 14.94
C LEU A 401 -9.43 24.53 15.86
N ARG A 402 -10.47 25.25 15.38
CA ARG A 402 -11.13 26.31 16.16
C ARG A 402 -12.19 25.77 17.11
N ASP A 403 -12.82 24.67 16.74
CA ASP A 403 -13.94 24.06 17.47
C ASP A 403 -13.45 22.99 18.48
N ALA A 404 -12.14 22.93 18.76
CA ALA A 404 -11.61 22.06 19.80
C ALA A 404 -12.19 22.50 21.17
N PRO A 405 -12.80 21.60 21.95
CA PRO A 405 -13.40 21.95 23.22
C PRO A 405 -12.35 22.50 24.20
N ASP A 406 -12.70 23.50 25.02
CA ASP A 406 -11.81 24.22 25.94
C ASP A 406 -10.99 23.32 26.87
N TRP A 407 -11.51 22.12 27.22
CA TRP A 407 -10.79 21.14 28.03
C TRP A 407 -9.63 20.44 27.28
N ALA A 408 -9.62 20.48 25.94
CA ALA A 408 -8.52 19.93 25.12
C ALA A 408 -7.31 20.88 25.06
N THR A 409 -7.50 22.14 25.45
CA THR A 409 -6.46 23.17 25.45
C THR A 409 -5.92 23.47 26.88
N ALA A 410 -6.56 22.91 27.92
CA ALA A 410 -6.18 23.08 29.31
C ALA A 410 -5.46 21.85 29.86
N SER A 411 -4.13 21.75 29.60
CA SER A 411 -3.24 20.81 30.33
C SER A 411 -1.79 21.25 30.21
#